data_cba568014a73ebc412e9daa2ea98bfcf
#
_entry.id   cba568014a73ebc412e9daa2ea98bfcf
#
_cell.length_a   1.000
_cell.length_b   1.000
_cell.length_c   1.000
_cell.angle_alpha   90.00
_cell.angle_beta   90.00
_cell.angle_gamma   90.00
#
_symmetry.space_group_name_H-M   'P 1'
#
loop_
_entity.id
_entity.type
_entity.pdbx_description
1 polymer ?
#
loop_
_entity_poly.entity_id
_entity_poly.type
_entity_poly.pdbx_seq_one_letter_code
_entity_poly.pdbx_strand_id
1 'polypeptide(L)'
;MEVTVTRLYALIYDYVDDDVLERRAPHRELHIRMVRERLADGRLIMAGALGDDPPHGGLLVFADAGEAEEFAEADPYVTSGLVRAWRVDPWQTVS
;
A
#
# COMPACT_ATOMS: atom_id res chain seq x y z
N MET A 1 -7.50 1.32 32.97
CA MET A 1 -7.85 1.41 31.56
C MET A 1 -7.13 0.30 30.81
N GLU A 2 -7.89 -0.49 30.07
CA GLU A 2 -7.28 -1.53 29.25
C GLU A 2 -7.00 -0.99 27.85
N VAL A 3 -5.89 -1.44 27.31
CA VAL A 3 -5.49 -1.11 25.94
C VAL A 3 -5.49 -2.39 25.12
N THR A 4 -6.20 -2.38 24.02
CA THR A 4 -6.16 -3.49 23.06
C THR A 4 -5.09 -3.20 22.01
N VAL A 5 -4.19 -4.14 21.84
CA VAL A 5 -3.14 -4.05 20.82
C VAL A 5 -3.47 -5.02 19.69
N THR A 6 -3.52 -4.49 18.47
CA THR A 6 -3.73 -5.31 17.28
C THR A 6 -2.50 -5.17 16.39
N ARG A 7 -1.91 -6.30 15.99
CA ARG A 7 -0.75 -6.29 15.11
C ARG A 7 -1.20 -6.34 13.66
N LEU A 8 -0.85 -5.29 12.92
CA LEU A 8 -1.09 -5.17 11.49
C LEU A 8 0.26 -5.01 10.78
N TYR A 9 0.23 -4.93 9.45
CA TYR A 9 1.44 -4.82 8.66
C TYR A 9 1.27 -3.69 7.65
N ALA A 10 2.12 -2.68 7.76
CA ALA A 10 2.09 -1.51 6.91
C ALA A 10 3.03 -1.71 5.73
N LEU A 11 2.46 -1.82 4.53
CA LEU A 11 3.22 -1.77 3.29
C LEU A 11 3.36 -0.31 2.91
N ILE A 12 4.59 0.17 2.87
CA ILE A 12 4.89 1.58 2.65
C ILE A 12 5.60 1.72 1.31
N TYR A 13 5.00 2.51 0.42
CA TYR A 13 5.54 2.81 -0.91
C TYR A 13 6.20 4.18 -0.91
N ASP A 14 7.37 4.25 -1.52
CA ASP A 14 8.06 5.49 -1.80
C ASP A 14 8.09 5.66 -3.33
N TYR A 15 7.43 6.70 -3.83
CA TYR A 15 7.33 6.96 -5.27
C TYR A 15 8.56 7.68 -5.78
N VAL A 16 8.78 7.61 -7.09
CA VAL A 16 9.76 8.46 -7.77
C VAL A 16 9.42 9.94 -7.57
N ASP A 17 10.40 10.82 -7.78
CA ASP A 17 10.25 12.24 -7.46
C ASP A 17 9.43 13.04 -8.48
N ASP A 18 9.38 12.60 -9.73
CA ASP A 18 8.75 13.37 -10.79
C ASP A 18 7.80 12.53 -11.65
N ASP A 19 6.85 13.22 -12.27
CA ASP A 19 5.88 12.65 -13.20
C ASP A 19 5.02 11.53 -12.62
N VAL A 20 4.76 11.57 -11.29
CA VAL A 20 4.01 10.52 -10.59
C VAL A 20 2.64 10.29 -11.22
N LEU A 21 1.88 11.35 -11.45
CA LEU A 21 0.52 11.22 -12.00
C LEU A 21 0.51 10.64 -13.41
N GLU A 22 1.45 11.07 -14.25
CA GLU A 22 1.59 10.55 -15.62
C GLU A 22 2.06 9.09 -15.60
N ARG A 23 3.03 8.77 -14.73
CA ARG A 23 3.61 7.43 -14.65
C ARG A 23 2.64 6.41 -14.08
N ARG A 24 1.77 6.81 -13.14
CA ARG A 24 0.78 5.89 -12.57
C ARG A 24 -0.43 5.65 -13.49
N ALA A 25 -0.76 6.60 -14.36
CA ALA A 25 -1.98 6.56 -15.15
C ALA A 25 -2.21 5.24 -15.90
N PRO A 26 -1.23 4.67 -16.64
CA PRO A 26 -1.46 3.40 -17.33
C PRO A 26 -1.61 2.19 -16.41
N HIS A 27 -1.26 2.31 -15.14
CA HIS A 27 -1.28 1.21 -14.17
C HIS A 27 -2.35 1.37 -13.10
N ARG A 28 -3.04 2.51 -13.07
CA ARG A 28 -3.95 2.84 -11.99
C ARG A 28 -5.16 1.91 -11.92
N GLU A 29 -5.77 1.58 -13.05
CA GLU A 29 -6.96 0.74 -13.06
C GLU A 29 -6.67 -0.65 -12.46
N LEU A 30 -5.59 -1.29 -12.86
CA LEU A 30 -5.22 -2.60 -12.32
C LEU A 30 -4.85 -2.50 -10.84
N HIS A 31 -4.08 -1.49 -10.45
CA HIS A 31 -3.72 -1.26 -9.05
C HIS A 31 -4.97 -1.12 -8.18
N ILE A 32 -5.91 -0.27 -8.57
CA ILE A 32 -7.14 -0.04 -7.80
C ILE A 32 -7.98 -1.31 -7.73
N ARG A 33 -8.04 -2.10 -8.82
CA ARG A 33 -8.75 -3.38 -8.81
C ARG A 33 -8.14 -4.33 -7.77
N MET A 34 -6.83 -4.44 -7.73
CA MET A 34 -6.14 -5.27 -6.75
C MET A 34 -6.43 -4.82 -5.31
N VAL A 35 -6.43 -3.50 -5.08
CA VAL A 35 -6.77 -2.92 -3.78
C VAL A 35 -8.19 -3.31 -3.37
N ARG A 36 -9.16 -3.11 -4.28
CA ARG A 36 -10.57 -3.40 -4.00
C ARG A 36 -10.85 -4.86 -3.73
N GLU A 37 -10.20 -5.77 -4.45
CA GLU A 37 -10.35 -7.21 -4.24
C GLU A 37 -9.90 -7.61 -2.83
N ARG A 38 -8.79 -7.06 -2.36
CA ARG A 38 -8.27 -7.41 -1.03
C ARG A 38 -9.01 -6.69 0.09
N LEU A 39 -9.57 -5.52 -0.16
CA LEU A 39 -10.49 -4.88 0.79
C LEU A 39 -11.76 -5.70 0.95
N ALA A 40 -12.29 -6.22 -0.15
CA ALA A 40 -13.53 -7.00 -0.15
C ALA A 40 -13.40 -8.31 0.63
N ASP A 41 -12.23 -8.97 0.59
CA ASP A 41 -12.03 -10.23 1.29
C ASP A 41 -11.36 -10.10 2.67
N GLY A 42 -11.08 -8.87 3.10
CA GLY A 42 -10.54 -8.59 4.44
C GLY A 42 -9.03 -8.76 4.60
N ARG A 43 -8.29 -9.10 3.54
CA ARG A 43 -6.83 -9.17 3.62
C ARG A 43 -6.20 -7.80 3.80
N LEU A 44 -6.77 -6.81 3.15
CA LEU A 44 -6.35 -5.40 3.23
C LEU A 44 -7.37 -4.66 4.10
N ILE A 45 -6.89 -3.88 5.07
CA ILE A 45 -7.73 -3.16 6.03
C ILE A 45 -8.03 -1.74 5.52
N MET A 46 -7.01 -1.06 5.02
CA MET A 46 -7.14 0.29 4.47
C MET A 46 -5.96 0.58 3.56
N ALA A 47 -6.16 1.49 2.61
CA ALA A 47 -5.10 1.89 1.68
C ALA A 47 -5.32 3.32 1.23
N GLY A 48 -4.25 4.01 0.93
CA GLY A 48 -4.33 5.38 0.43
C GLY A 48 -2.98 5.93 0.01
N ALA A 49 -3.03 7.11 -0.57
CA ALA A 49 -1.84 7.84 -0.98
C ALA A 49 -1.32 8.70 0.17
N LEU A 50 -0.01 8.84 0.24
CA LEU A 50 0.66 9.69 1.21
C LEU A 50 1.07 11.01 0.54
N GLY A 51 0.84 12.10 1.26
CA GLY A 51 1.16 13.43 0.77
C GLY A 51 -0.03 14.11 0.13
N ASP A 52 0.23 15.21 -0.53
CA ASP A 52 -0.82 16.02 -1.15
C ASP A 52 -1.01 15.63 -2.63
N ASP A 53 -0.91 16.57 -3.53
CA ASP A 53 -1.04 16.36 -4.96
C ASP A 53 0.14 17.04 -5.68
N PRO A 54 1.05 16.27 -6.26
CA PRO A 54 1.03 14.81 -6.40
C PRO A 54 1.42 14.08 -5.09
N PRO A 55 0.96 12.83 -4.90
CA PRO A 55 1.38 12.05 -3.75
C PRO A 55 2.86 11.63 -3.86
N HIS A 56 3.51 11.46 -2.72
CA HIS A 56 4.91 11.01 -2.69
C HIS A 56 5.07 9.51 -2.39
N GLY A 57 3.97 8.85 -2.05
CA GLY A 57 4.00 7.43 -1.71
C GLY A 57 2.63 6.88 -1.44
N GLY A 58 2.59 5.68 -0.88
CA GLY A 58 1.35 5.02 -0.50
C GLY A 58 1.50 4.26 0.79
N LEU A 59 0.37 4.03 1.45
CA LEU A 59 0.29 3.21 2.66
C LEU A 59 -0.85 2.22 2.49
N LEU A 60 -0.54 0.93 2.63
CA LEU A 60 -1.50 -0.15 2.54
C LEU A 60 -1.35 -1.02 3.79
N VAL A 61 -2.43 -1.20 4.52
CA VAL A 61 -2.39 -1.90 5.81
C VAL A 61 -3.03 -3.27 5.67
N PHE A 62 -2.25 -4.30 5.92
CA PHE A 62 -2.64 -5.71 5.77
C PHE A 62 -2.76 -6.40 7.12
N ALA A 63 -3.59 -7.44 7.17
CA ALA A 63 -3.71 -8.29 8.34
C ALA A 63 -2.54 -9.26 8.49
N ASP A 64 -1.83 -9.56 7.40
CA ASP A 64 -0.76 -10.55 7.35
C ASP A 64 0.43 -10.04 6.53
N ALA A 65 1.65 -10.31 7.01
CA ALA A 65 2.87 -9.85 6.35
C ALA A 65 3.06 -10.47 4.96
N GLY A 66 2.76 -11.75 4.81
CA GLY A 66 2.88 -12.45 3.54
C GLY A 66 1.97 -11.87 2.47
N GLU A 67 0.75 -11.48 2.84
CA GLU A 67 -0.19 -10.83 1.95
C GLU A 67 0.31 -9.46 1.49
N ALA A 68 0.96 -8.71 2.39
CA ALA A 68 1.55 -7.42 2.05
C ALA A 68 2.68 -7.58 1.02
N GLU A 69 3.56 -8.55 1.23
CA GLU A 69 4.68 -8.83 0.34
C GLU A 69 4.19 -9.30 -1.04
N GLU A 70 3.23 -10.23 -1.08
CA GLU A 70 2.65 -10.71 -2.34
C GLU A 70 2.01 -9.57 -3.12
N PHE A 71 1.31 -8.67 -2.44
CA PHE A 71 0.69 -7.52 -3.09
C PHE A 71 1.76 -6.65 -3.76
N ALA A 72 2.81 -6.30 -3.02
CA ALA A 72 3.88 -5.46 -3.55
C ALA A 72 4.56 -6.09 -4.77
N GLU A 73 4.81 -7.38 -4.73
CA GLU A 73 5.45 -8.10 -5.83
C GLU A 73 4.60 -8.15 -7.10
N ALA A 74 3.28 -8.13 -6.95
CA ALA A 74 2.33 -8.21 -8.07
C ALA A 74 1.81 -6.84 -8.53
N ASP A 75 1.97 -5.80 -7.72
CA ASP A 75 1.41 -4.48 -8.01
C ASP A 75 2.12 -3.83 -9.20
N PRO A 76 1.39 -3.43 -10.25
CA PRO A 76 1.99 -2.73 -11.38
C PRO A 76 2.65 -1.41 -11.02
N TYR A 77 2.28 -0.78 -9.92
CA TYR A 77 2.99 0.40 -9.41
C TYR A 77 4.43 0.05 -9.02
N VAL A 78 4.65 -1.15 -8.53
CA VAL A 78 5.99 -1.63 -8.18
C VAL A 78 6.72 -2.13 -9.42
N THR A 79 6.09 -3.00 -10.20
CA THR A 79 6.73 -3.65 -11.34
C THR A 79 7.07 -2.67 -12.47
N SER A 80 6.36 -1.55 -12.56
CA SER A 80 6.63 -0.50 -13.56
C SER A 80 7.70 0.49 -13.12
N GLY A 81 8.14 0.43 -11.86
CA GLY A 81 9.13 1.35 -11.32
C GLY A 81 8.58 2.68 -10.80
N LEU A 82 7.26 2.87 -10.76
CA LEU A 82 6.66 4.03 -10.10
C LEU A 82 7.05 4.05 -8.62
N VAL A 83 6.97 2.91 -7.98
CA VAL A 83 7.45 2.71 -6.61
C VAL A 83 8.94 2.39 -6.69
N ARG A 84 9.78 3.32 -6.24
CA ARG A 84 11.24 3.12 -6.27
C ARG A 84 11.74 2.28 -5.11
N ALA A 85 10.99 2.25 -4.02
CA ALA A 85 11.33 1.46 -2.83
C ALA A 85 10.07 1.14 -2.05
N TRP A 86 10.03 -0.03 -1.43
CA TRP A 86 8.93 -0.40 -0.54
C TRP A 86 9.45 -1.24 0.61
N ARG A 87 8.68 -1.23 1.71
CA ARG A 87 8.97 -2.07 2.87
C ARG A 87 7.68 -2.45 3.56
N VAL A 88 7.73 -3.52 4.35
CA VAL A 88 6.63 -3.95 5.21
C VAL A 88 7.06 -3.79 6.66
N ASP A 89 6.37 -2.95 7.42
CA ASP A 89 6.63 -2.73 8.83
C ASP A 89 5.52 -3.34 9.68
N PRO A 90 5.86 -4.13 10.70
CA PRO A 90 4.87 -4.49 11.72
C PRO A 90 4.37 -3.21 12.41
N TRP A 91 3.07 -3.14 12.58
CA TRP A 91 2.44 -1.98 13.21
C TRP A 91 1.53 -2.45 14.33
N GLN A 92 1.88 -2.10 15.55
CA GLN A 92 1.08 -2.45 16.72
C GLN A 92 0.14 -1.31 17.02
N THR A 93 -1.10 -1.46 16.57
CA THR A 93 -2.13 -0.42 16.76
C THR A 93 -2.75 -0.56 18.13
N VAL A 94 -3.20 0.55 18.70
CA VAL A 94 -3.86 0.57 20.01
C VAL A 94 -5.27 1.12 19.91
N SER A 95 -6.16 0.57 20.74
CA SER A 95 -7.54 1.05 20.82
C SER A 95 -8.11 0.87 22.23
#